data_12c2d64f86b2b41ae200498b5c001475
#
_entry.id   12c2d64f86b2b41ae200498b5c001475
#
_cell.length_a   1.000
_cell.length_b   1.000
_cell.length_c   1.000
_cell.angle_alpha   90.00
_cell.angle_beta   90.00
_cell.angle_gamma   90.00
#
_symmetry.space_group_name_H-M   'P 1'
#
loop_
_entity.id
_entity.type
_entity.pdbx_description
1 polymer ?
#
loop_
_entity_poly.entity_id
_entity_poly.type
_entity_poly.pdbx_seq_one_letter_code
_entity_poly.pdbx_strand_id
1 'polypeptide(L)'
;MSPIVSDVRRPWLLGLLLALVTVGIVVALVDSEVSGTGAENVGESGREQVTATEPPAPERTDERADRHCKATQSNPGGTNNYIPDAPERDSLGSGFVITGLVRSADGCRPLEGVRIQVWLATETGGEQDNRASVRTGSDGRYRIETDPTVPQFGEPNIHVGYDDEKYREVFIRRVVDLDDERAVVNLTLARGG
;
A
#
# COMPACT_ATOMS: atom_id res chain seq x y z
N MET A 1 1.76 59.14 -24.56
CA MET A 1 0.46 58.79 -23.95
C MET A 1 0.64 57.43 -23.30
N SER A 2 0.86 57.45 -21.99
CA SER A 2 1.07 56.23 -21.17
C SER A 2 -0.26 55.79 -20.57
N PRO A 3 -0.56 54.47 -20.49
CA PRO A 3 -1.69 54.00 -19.73
C PRO A 3 -1.34 53.79 -18.26
N ILE A 4 -2.29 54.14 -17.43
CA ILE A 4 -2.30 54.11 -15.98
C ILE A 4 -2.42 52.68 -15.49
N VAL A 5 -1.48 52.22 -14.63
CA VAL A 5 -1.54 51.00 -13.89
C VAL A 5 -2.34 51.23 -12.61
N SER A 6 -3.47 50.58 -12.45
CA SER A 6 -4.26 50.55 -11.22
C SER A 6 -3.85 49.38 -10.32
N ASP A 7 -3.14 49.72 -9.27
CA ASP A 7 -2.74 48.83 -8.15
C ASP A 7 -3.95 48.63 -7.22
N VAL A 8 -4.51 47.40 -7.20
CA VAL A 8 -5.57 47.01 -6.26
C VAL A 8 -4.95 46.17 -5.14
N ARG A 9 -4.51 46.84 -4.09
CA ARG A 9 -4.12 46.21 -2.82
C ARG A 9 -5.37 45.80 -2.03
N ARG A 10 -5.57 44.50 -1.83
CA ARG A 10 -6.54 43.99 -0.88
C ARG A 10 -5.83 43.61 0.43
N PRO A 11 -6.28 44.19 1.57
CA PRO A 11 -5.77 43.78 2.88
C PRO A 11 -6.45 42.46 3.34
N TRP A 12 -5.67 41.45 3.65
CA TRP A 12 -6.12 40.26 4.33
C TRP A 12 -6.18 40.54 5.83
N LEU A 13 -7.40 40.56 6.36
CA LEU A 13 -7.66 40.61 7.78
C LEU A 13 -7.34 39.26 8.43
N LEU A 14 -6.45 39.32 9.42
CA LEU A 14 -6.16 38.24 10.35
C LEU A 14 -7.43 37.86 11.14
N GLY A 15 -7.85 36.60 11.04
CA GLY A 15 -8.81 35.96 11.94
C GLY A 15 -8.12 34.88 12.75
N LEU A 16 -7.60 35.22 13.92
CA LEU A 16 -7.03 34.27 14.88
C LEU A 16 -8.17 33.67 15.70
N LEU A 17 -8.48 32.39 15.53
CA LEU A 17 -9.42 31.67 16.38
C LEU A 17 -8.68 30.50 17.06
N LEU A 18 -8.34 30.74 18.32
CA LEU A 18 -7.72 29.80 19.22
C LEU A 18 -8.82 28.92 19.81
N ALA A 19 -8.90 27.63 19.40
CA ALA A 19 -9.74 26.63 20.04
C ALA A 19 -8.86 25.66 20.84
N LEU A 20 -8.84 25.84 22.16
CA LEU A 20 -8.27 24.89 23.13
C LEU A 20 -9.26 23.74 23.32
N VAL A 21 -8.90 22.55 22.85
CA VAL A 21 -9.58 21.30 23.23
C VAL A 21 -8.70 20.53 24.20
N THR A 22 -9.14 20.51 25.45
CA THR A 22 -8.54 19.68 26.51
C THR A 22 -9.11 18.27 26.37
N VAL A 23 -8.26 17.30 26.02
CA VAL A 23 -8.62 15.88 26.05
C VAL A 23 -8.22 15.32 27.41
N GLY A 24 -9.23 14.95 28.21
CA GLY A 24 -9.06 14.24 29.46
C GLY A 24 -8.69 12.77 29.21
N ILE A 25 -7.59 12.33 29.81
CA ILE A 25 -7.16 10.93 29.84
C ILE A 25 -7.87 10.26 31.00
N VAL A 26 -8.73 9.26 30.71
CA VAL A 26 -9.26 8.34 31.71
C VAL A 26 -8.42 7.07 31.68
N VAL A 27 -7.62 6.86 32.70
CA VAL A 27 -6.91 5.60 32.94
C VAL A 27 -7.80 4.72 33.82
N ALA A 28 -8.30 3.64 33.28
CA ALA A 28 -8.96 2.58 34.04
C ALA A 28 -7.94 1.50 34.39
N LEU A 29 -7.53 1.46 35.65
CA LEU A 29 -6.79 0.34 36.23
C LEU A 29 -7.81 -0.75 36.62
N VAL A 30 -7.67 -1.94 36.06
CA VAL A 30 -8.38 -3.13 36.52
C VAL A 30 -7.35 -4.05 37.17
N ASP A 31 -7.31 -4.00 38.48
CA ASP A 31 -6.68 -5.02 39.32
C ASP A 31 -7.62 -6.23 39.39
N SER A 32 -7.10 -7.41 39.11
CA SER A 32 -7.76 -8.67 39.41
C SER A 32 -6.76 -9.59 40.08
N GLU A 33 -6.68 -9.45 41.38
CA GLU A 33 -6.10 -10.49 42.26
C GLU A 33 -7.13 -11.61 42.43
N VAL A 34 -6.76 -12.85 42.14
CA VAL A 34 -7.43 -14.04 42.64
C VAL A 34 -6.40 -14.91 43.33
N SER A 35 -6.44 -14.82 44.68
CA SER A 35 -5.88 -15.83 45.57
C SER A 35 -6.78 -17.04 45.60
N GLY A 36 -6.21 -18.20 45.43
CA GLY A 36 -6.85 -19.50 45.66
C GLY A 36 -5.86 -20.49 46.19
N THR A 37 -5.77 -20.56 47.52
CA THR A 37 -5.13 -21.61 48.31
C THR A 37 -5.99 -22.87 48.28
N GLY A 38 -5.36 -24.05 48.19
CA GLY A 38 -6.05 -25.27 48.58
C GLY A 38 -5.42 -26.58 48.16
N ALA A 39 -4.68 -27.15 49.11
CA ALA A 39 -4.67 -28.57 49.51
C ALA A 39 -3.93 -29.62 48.64
N GLU A 40 -2.98 -30.14 49.31
CA GLU A 40 -2.28 -31.44 49.13
C GLU A 40 -3.19 -32.58 48.71
N ASN A 41 -2.69 -33.43 47.83
CA ASN A 41 -2.99 -34.84 47.91
C ASN A 41 -1.81 -35.70 47.41
N VAL A 42 -1.25 -36.46 48.30
CA VAL A 42 -0.23 -37.50 48.11
C VAL A 42 -0.89 -38.70 47.41
N GLY A 43 -0.32 -39.14 46.32
CA GLY A 43 -0.74 -40.35 45.63
C GLY A 43 0.38 -40.88 44.76
N GLU A 44 1.31 -41.58 45.39
CA GLU A 44 2.31 -42.43 44.74
C GLU A 44 1.63 -43.57 44.00
N SER A 45 1.76 -43.60 42.70
CA SER A 45 1.50 -44.81 41.92
C SER A 45 2.34 -44.79 40.65
N GLY A 46 3.22 -45.79 40.55
CA GLY A 46 4.15 -46.01 39.45
C GLY A 46 3.44 -45.95 38.11
N ARG A 47 3.93 -45.08 37.24
CA ARG A 47 3.64 -45.09 35.84
C ARG A 47 4.88 -45.41 35.04
N GLU A 48 4.83 -46.56 34.50
CA GLU A 48 5.67 -47.04 33.40
C GLU A 48 5.79 -45.96 32.33
N GLN A 49 7.01 -45.52 32.13
CA GLN A 49 7.35 -44.50 31.16
C GLN A 49 7.29 -45.11 29.75
N VAL A 50 6.11 -45.12 29.15
CA VAL A 50 5.98 -45.42 27.75
C VAL A 50 6.57 -44.24 26.98
N THR A 51 7.76 -44.41 26.46
CA THR A 51 8.39 -43.49 25.52
C THR A 51 7.54 -43.45 24.26
N ALA A 52 6.59 -42.52 24.18
CA ALA A 52 5.90 -42.22 22.95
C ALA A 52 6.92 -41.63 21.97
N THR A 53 7.36 -42.42 21.02
CA THR A 53 8.10 -41.91 19.86
C THR A 53 7.15 -41.00 19.11
N GLU A 54 7.38 -39.72 19.23
CA GLU A 54 6.68 -38.67 18.47
C GLU A 54 6.89 -38.98 16.98
N PRO A 55 5.81 -39.11 16.19
CA PRO A 55 5.97 -39.32 14.77
C PRO A 55 6.72 -38.11 14.18
N PRO A 56 7.66 -38.32 13.24
CA PRO A 56 8.38 -37.23 12.61
C PRO A 56 7.37 -36.22 12.04
N ALA A 57 7.57 -34.95 12.40
CA ALA A 57 6.78 -33.88 11.84
C ALA A 57 6.81 -34.00 10.30
N PRO A 58 5.67 -33.85 9.62
CA PRO A 58 5.64 -33.95 8.16
C PRO A 58 6.63 -32.92 7.62
N GLU A 59 7.62 -33.40 6.87
CA GLU A 59 8.50 -32.55 6.07
C GLU A 59 7.60 -31.65 5.24
N ARG A 60 7.58 -30.37 5.58
CA ARG A 60 6.95 -29.36 4.74
C ARG A 60 7.79 -29.28 3.49
N THR A 61 7.53 -30.16 2.55
CA THR A 61 7.97 -29.99 1.17
C THR A 61 7.51 -28.62 0.75
N ASP A 62 8.45 -27.80 0.34
CA ASP A 62 8.22 -26.40 -0.02
C ASP A 62 7.49 -26.38 -1.37
N GLU A 63 6.22 -26.85 -1.38
CA GLU A 63 5.32 -26.84 -2.56
C GLU A 63 5.15 -25.42 -3.15
N ARG A 64 5.65 -24.39 -2.45
CA ARG A 64 5.69 -23.02 -2.93
C ARG A 64 6.77 -22.78 -3.99
N ALA A 65 7.85 -23.56 -3.97
CA ALA A 65 8.99 -23.34 -4.88
C ALA A 65 8.62 -23.61 -6.35
N ASP A 66 7.68 -24.54 -6.61
CA ASP A 66 7.25 -24.89 -7.96
C ASP A 66 6.05 -24.10 -8.49
N ARG A 67 5.52 -23.16 -7.71
CA ARG A 67 4.41 -22.31 -8.18
C ARG A 67 4.92 -21.21 -9.09
N HIS A 68 4.43 -21.21 -10.31
CA HIS A 68 4.63 -20.10 -11.25
C HIS A 68 3.34 -19.30 -11.39
N CYS A 69 3.45 -17.99 -11.19
CA CYS A 69 2.36 -17.06 -11.45
C CYS A 69 2.58 -16.40 -12.81
N LYS A 70 1.50 -16.28 -13.58
CA LYS A 70 1.58 -15.56 -14.86
C LYS A 70 2.03 -14.14 -14.62
N ALA A 71 3.15 -13.75 -15.23
CA ALA A 71 3.66 -12.39 -15.16
C ALA A 71 2.66 -11.39 -15.76
N THR A 72 2.54 -10.24 -15.12
CA THR A 72 1.76 -9.12 -15.64
C THR A 72 2.38 -8.68 -16.96
N GLN A 73 1.54 -8.48 -17.96
CA GLN A 73 1.93 -7.92 -19.25
C GLN A 73 1.60 -6.44 -19.26
N SER A 74 2.52 -5.62 -19.77
CA SER A 74 2.25 -4.20 -19.98
C SER A 74 1.11 -4.00 -20.98
N ASN A 75 0.34 -2.93 -20.81
CA ASN A 75 -0.68 -2.56 -21.77
C ASN A 75 -0.04 -2.29 -23.14
N PRO A 76 -0.57 -2.86 -24.23
CA PRO A 76 -0.03 -2.63 -25.57
C PRO A 76 -0.23 -1.17 -25.98
N GLY A 77 0.75 -0.61 -26.68
CA GLY A 77 0.69 0.75 -27.23
C GLY A 77 0.84 1.89 -26.22
N GLY A 78 1.06 1.58 -24.94
CA GLY A 78 1.40 2.58 -23.94
C GLY A 78 2.90 2.82 -23.85
N THR A 79 3.28 4.05 -23.51
CA THR A 79 4.66 4.38 -23.12
C THR A 79 4.74 4.36 -21.62
N ASN A 80 5.71 3.62 -21.07
CA ASN A 80 6.00 3.70 -19.65
C ASN A 80 6.66 5.05 -19.37
N ASN A 81 5.91 5.94 -18.73
CA ASN A 81 6.39 7.25 -18.31
C ASN A 81 6.97 7.21 -16.88
N TYR A 82 7.52 6.09 -16.46
CA TYR A 82 8.19 5.96 -15.16
C TYR A 82 9.34 6.97 -15.04
N ILE A 83 9.39 7.65 -13.90
CA ILE A 83 10.46 8.61 -13.58
C ILE A 83 11.25 8.05 -12.39
N PRO A 84 12.53 7.68 -12.54
CA PRO A 84 13.32 7.06 -11.48
C PRO A 84 13.31 7.83 -10.16
N ASP A 85 13.33 9.17 -10.23
CA ASP A 85 13.44 10.05 -9.07
C ASP A 85 12.09 10.65 -8.61
N ALA A 86 10.96 10.12 -9.09
CA ALA A 86 9.66 10.59 -8.60
C ALA A 86 9.57 10.42 -7.07
N PRO A 87 9.05 11.43 -6.34
CA PRO A 87 9.09 11.44 -4.88
C PRO A 87 8.30 10.28 -4.28
N GLU A 88 8.82 9.69 -3.20
CA GLU A 88 8.07 8.71 -2.42
C GLU A 88 7.02 9.44 -1.57
N ARG A 89 5.76 9.06 -1.74
CA ARG A 89 4.59 9.63 -1.04
C ARG A 89 3.53 8.54 -0.90
N ASP A 90 2.78 8.59 0.17
CA ASP A 90 1.60 7.76 0.44
C ASP A 90 0.29 8.45 0.05
N SER A 91 0.35 9.74 -0.30
CA SER A 91 -0.80 10.54 -0.73
C SER A 91 -0.43 11.56 -1.82
N LEU A 92 -1.35 11.72 -2.76
CA LEU A 92 -1.41 12.77 -3.78
C LEU A 92 -2.73 13.57 -3.70
N GLY A 93 -3.47 13.43 -2.59
CA GLY A 93 -4.79 14.02 -2.40
C GLY A 93 -5.66 13.10 -1.54
N SER A 94 -6.96 13.17 -1.70
CA SER A 94 -7.93 12.37 -0.95
C SER A 94 -9.19 12.03 -1.75
N GLY A 95 -9.89 10.96 -1.36
CA GLY A 95 -11.15 10.58 -1.96
C GLY A 95 -11.07 9.42 -2.95
N PHE A 96 -9.88 9.06 -3.44
CA PHE A 96 -9.68 7.88 -4.28
C PHE A 96 -8.49 7.05 -3.77
N VAL A 97 -8.67 5.74 -3.61
CA VAL A 97 -7.64 4.85 -3.04
C VAL A 97 -7.17 3.84 -4.07
N ILE A 98 -5.88 3.84 -4.36
CA ILE A 98 -5.23 2.85 -5.22
C ILE A 98 -4.47 1.87 -4.34
N THR A 99 -4.74 0.58 -4.51
CA THR A 99 -4.07 -0.50 -3.79
C THR A 99 -3.62 -1.60 -4.74
N GLY A 100 -2.72 -2.44 -4.28
CA GLY A 100 -2.35 -3.63 -5.03
C GLY A 100 -1.44 -4.56 -4.25
N LEU A 101 -1.26 -5.76 -4.79
CA LEU A 101 -0.30 -6.75 -4.35
C LEU A 101 0.76 -6.92 -5.43
N VAL A 102 2.02 -6.80 -5.05
CA VAL A 102 3.16 -7.09 -5.91
C VAL A 102 3.79 -8.42 -5.50
N ARG A 103 3.95 -9.31 -6.45
CA ARG A 103 4.52 -10.65 -6.22
C ARG A 103 5.48 -11.05 -7.33
N SER A 104 6.34 -12.00 -7.04
CA SER A 104 7.21 -12.62 -8.04
C SER A 104 6.42 -13.58 -8.93
N ALA A 105 6.71 -13.61 -10.21
CA ALA A 105 6.25 -14.67 -11.10
C ALA A 105 6.85 -16.04 -10.71
N ASP A 106 8.05 -16.01 -10.15
CA ASP A 106 8.74 -17.18 -9.61
C ASP A 106 8.32 -17.41 -8.15
N GLY A 107 7.61 -18.52 -7.90
CA GLY A 107 7.11 -18.92 -6.58
C GLY A 107 5.90 -18.13 -6.08
N CYS A 108 5.38 -17.16 -6.82
CA CYS A 108 4.18 -16.37 -6.46
C CYS A 108 4.29 -15.62 -5.10
N ARG A 109 5.50 -15.42 -4.60
CA ARG A 109 5.74 -14.80 -3.29
C ARG A 109 5.52 -13.30 -3.32
N PRO A 110 4.92 -12.71 -2.27
CA PRO A 110 4.89 -11.27 -2.11
C PRO A 110 6.30 -10.68 -2.17
N LEU A 111 6.42 -9.49 -2.75
CA LEU A 111 7.68 -8.77 -2.87
C LEU A 111 7.65 -7.53 -1.99
N GLU A 112 8.50 -7.53 -0.96
CA GLU A 112 8.70 -6.41 -0.05
C GLU A 112 9.63 -5.35 -0.66
N GLY A 113 9.38 -4.09 -0.32
CA GLY A 113 10.25 -2.96 -0.67
C GLY A 113 10.28 -2.60 -2.16
N VAL A 114 9.43 -3.21 -2.98
CA VAL A 114 9.34 -2.89 -4.41
C VAL A 114 8.77 -1.49 -4.58
N ARG A 115 9.46 -0.66 -5.34
CA ARG A 115 9.03 0.69 -5.65
C ARG A 115 8.05 0.66 -6.82
N ILE A 116 6.82 1.04 -6.55
CA ILE A 116 5.75 1.20 -7.55
C ILE A 116 5.53 2.68 -7.76
N GLN A 117 5.36 3.09 -9.00
CA GLN A 117 5.00 4.45 -9.33
C GLN A 117 3.56 4.53 -9.80
N VAL A 118 2.84 5.54 -9.31
CA VAL A 118 1.45 5.84 -9.69
C VAL A 118 1.39 7.24 -10.26
N TRP A 119 0.63 7.43 -11.34
CA TRP A 119 0.34 8.75 -11.88
C TRP A 119 -1.05 8.77 -12.53
N LEU A 120 -1.71 9.91 -12.45
CA LEU A 120 -3.08 10.11 -12.95
C LEU A 120 -3.35 11.62 -13.14
N ALA A 121 -4.39 11.92 -13.91
CA ALA A 121 -4.92 13.27 -13.98
C ALA A 121 -6.04 13.47 -12.93
N THR A 122 -6.05 14.61 -12.27
CA THR A 122 -7.08 15.02 -11.32
C THR A 122 -7.54 16.45 -11.64
N GLU A 123 -8.55 16.94 -10.97
CA GLU A 123 -8.97 18.36 -11.12
C GLU A 123 -7.86 19.35 -10.73
N THR A 124 -6.93 18.96 -9.88
CA THR A 124 -5.86 19.81 -9.37
C THR A 124 -4.59 19.80 -10.22
N GLY A 125 -4.46 18.88 -11.19
CA GLY A 125 -3.29 18.79 -12.07
C GLY A 125 -3.29 17.56 -12.98
N GLY A 126 -2.39 17.59 -13.95
CA GLY A 126 -2.18 16.47 -14.89
C GLY A 126 -1.32 15.35 -14.30
N GLU A 127 -1.04 14.33 -15.12
CA GLU A 127 -0.23 13.16 -14.78
C GLU A 127 1.20 13.49 -14.35
N GLN A 128 1.73 14.63 -14.78
CA GLN A 128 3.06 15.11 -14.38
C GLN A 128 3.07 15.62 -12.95
N ASP A 129 1.99 16.29 -12.53
CA ASP A 129 1.84 16.92 -11.23
C ASP A 129 1.41 15.90 -10.17
N ASN A 130 0.55 14.96 -10.58
CA ASN A 130 -0.02 13.90 -9.74
C ASN A 130 0.73 12.58 -9.95
N ARG A 131 1.97 12.56 -9.47
CA ARG A 131 2.88 11.42 -9.56
C ARG A 131 3.55 11.16 -8.22
N ALA A 132 3.58 9.89 -7.82
CA ALA A 132 4.32 9.46 -6.64
C ALA A 132 4.85 8.05 -6.79
N SER A 133 5.92 7.77 -6.07
CA SER A 133 6.37 6.41 -5.81
C SER A 133 5.90 5.96 -4.44
N VAL A 134 5.58 4.68 -4.30
CA VAL A 134 5.22 4.03 -3.04
C VAL A 134 5.93 2.67 -2.97
N ARG A 135 6.35 2.26 -1.78
CA ARG A 135 6.96 0.94 -1.59
C ARG A 135 5.98 -0.07 -1.05
N THR A 136 6.14 -1.31 -1.48
CA THR A 136 5.39 -2.43 -0.93
C THR A 136 5.86 -2.77 0.48
N GLY A 137 4.90 -3.11 1.36
CA GLY A 137 5.17 -3.66 2.68
C GLY A 137 5.69 -5.10 2.63
N SER A 138 5.94 -5.69 3.81
CA SER A 138 6.40 -7.08 3.96
C SER A 138 5.43 -8.12 3.39
N ASP A 139 4.16 -7.77 3.29
CA ASP A 139 3.11 -8.57 2.66
C ASP A 139 2.99 -8.36 1.14
N GLY A 140 3.87 -7.53 0.55
CA GLY A 140 3.87 -7.17 -0.87
C GLY A 140 2.79 -6.17 -1.26
N ARG A 141 2.03 -5.62 -0.32
CA ARG A 141 0.95 -4.68 -0.63
C ARG A 141 1.47 -3.24 -0.68
N TYR A 142 0.84 -2.44 -1.53
CA TYR A 142 1.00 -1.00 -1.56
C TYR A 142 -0.36 -0.31 -1.49
N ARG A 143 -0.36 0.94 -1.02
CA ARG A 143 -1.51 1.82 -0.95
C ARG A 143 -1.06 3.25 -1.18
N ILE A 144 -1.82 3.97 -1.99
CA ILE A 144 -1.70 5.42 -2.14
C ILE A 144 -3.10 6.03 -2.19
N GLU A 145 -3.27 7.19 -1.60
CA GLU A 145 -4.49 7.98 -1.67
C GLU A 145 -4.31 9.16 -2.61
N THR A 146 -5.32 9.46 -3.44
CA THR A 146 -5.27 10.52 -4.43
C THR A 146 -6.59 11.29 -4.45
N ASP A 147 -6.62 12.44 -5.10
CA ASP A 147 -7.87 13.03 -5.54
C ASP A 147 -8.49 12.13 -6.63
N PRO A 148 -9.82 12.18 -6.83
CA PRO A 148 -10.48 11.45 -7.90
C PRO A 148 -9.89 11.77 -9.27
N THR A 149 -9.72 10.73 -10.10
CA THR A 149 -9.21 10.92 -11.46
C THR A 149 -10.25 11.56 -12.36
N VAL A 150 -9.78 12.34 -13.32
CA VAL A 150 -10.61 12.99 -14.35
C VAL A 150 -10.21 12.54 -15.75
N PRO A 151 -11.11 12.64 -16.73
CA PRO A 151 -10.77 12.36 -18.12
C PRO A 151 -9.65 13.27 -18.62
N GLN A 152 -8.56 12.67 -19.10
CA GLN A 152 -7.52 13.38 -19.84
C GLN A 152 -7.21 12.57 -21.10
N PHE A 153 -7.51 13.14 -22.25
CA PHE A 153 -7.35 12.47 -23.55
C PHE A 153 -8.08 11.12 -23.70
N GLY A 154 -9.26 10.98 -23.09
CA GLY A 154 -10.09 9.77 -23.15
C GLY A 154 -10.77 9.46 -21.84
N GLU A 155 -11.00 8.18 -21.56
CA GLU A 155 -11.64 7.73 -20.32
C GLU A 155 -10.77 8.00 -19.08
N PRO A 156 -11.37 8.29 -17.90
CA PRO A 156 -10.65 8.42 -16.66
C PRO A 156 -9.79 7.18 -16.41
N ASN A 157 -8.54 7.37 -16.05
CA ASN A 157 -7.66 6.24 -15.86
C ASN A 157 -6.52 6.57 -14.87
N ILE A 158 -5.98 5.52 -14.30
CA ILE A 158 -4.79 5.56 -13.47
C ILE A 158 -3.67 4.77 -14.14
N HIS A 159 -2.46 5.21 -13.96
CA HIS A 159 -1.28 4.51 -14.41
C HIS A 159 -0.52 3.94 -13.21
N VAL A 160 -0.07 2.69 -13.36
CA VAL A 160 0.78 2.02 -12.37
C VAL A 160 1.96 1.41 -13.11
N GLY A 161 3.16 1.77 -12.70
CA GLY A 161 4.39 1.34 -13.35
C GLY A 161 5.42 0.80 -12.38
N TYR A 162 6.25 -0.09 -12.90
CA TYR A 162 7.48 -0.59 -12.28
C TYR A 162 8.59 -0.57 -13.34
N ASP A 163 9.74 -0.01 -12.97
CA ASP A 163 10.95 0.00 -13.80
C ASP A 163 12.17 0.26 -12.89
N ASP A 164 12.66 -0.78 -12.22
CA ASP A 164 13.74 -0.73 -11.23
C ASP A 164 14.76 -1.88 -11.47
N GLU A 165 15.06 -2.14 -12.73
CA GLU A 165 16.10 -3.06 -13.25
C GLU A 165 16.06 -4.51 -12.75
N LYS A 166 15.60 -4.76 -11.52
CA LYS A 166 15.58 -6.10 -10.89
C LYS A 166 14.57 -7.06 -11.54
N TYR A 167 13.46 -6.53 -12.03
CA TYR A 167 12.43 -7.24 -12.74
C TYR A 167 12.18 -6.57 -14.08
N ARG A 168 11.46 -7.25 -14.97
CA ARG A 168 11.04 -6.66 -16.23
C ARG A 168 10.11 -5.48 -15.95
N GLU A 169 10.30 -4.45 -16.74
CA GLU A 169 9.40 -3.29 -16.78
C GLU A 169 7.94 -3.73 -16.95
N VAL A 170 7.05 -3.09 -16.17
CA VAL A 170 5.61 -3.28 -16.28
C VAL A 170 4.93 -1.92 -16.24
N PHE A 171 4.01 -1.72 -17.16
CA PHE A 171 3.17 -0.53 -17.26
C PHE A 171 1.71 -0.93 -17.42
N ILE A 172 0.84 -0.47 -16.52
CA ILE A 172 -0.60 -0.71 -16.53
C ILE A 172 -1.34 0.62 -16.59
N ARG A 173 -2.22 0.75 -17.57
CA ARG A 173 -3.26 1.76 -17.63
C ARG A 173 -4.57 1.11 -17.19
N ARG A 174 -5.12 1.53 -16.08
CA ARG A 174 -6.41 1.06 -15.55
C ARG A 174 -7.47 2.13 -15.77
N VAL A 175 -8.45 1.86 -16.62
CA VAL A 175 -9.67 2.68 -16.74
C VAL A 175 -10.51 2.47 -15.49
N VAL A 176 -11.11 3.56 -15.01
CA VAL A 176 -12.01 3.60 -13.85
C VAL A 176 -13.24 4.41 -14.20
N ASP A 177 -14.32 4.23 -13.43
CA ASP A 177 -15.51 5.06 -13.57
C ASP A 177 -15.37 6.33 -12.69
N LEU A 178 -16.11 7.39 -13.05
CA LEU A 178 -16.03 8.68 -12.32
C LEU A 178 -16.56 8.61 -10.88
N ASP A 179 -17.38 7.62 -10.58
CA ASP A 179 -17.94 7.34 -9.26
C ASP A 179 -17.17 6.28 -8.47
N ASP A 180 -16.08 5.76 -9.06
CA ASP A 180 -15.19 4.87 -8.33
C ASP A 180 -14.44 5.62 -7.21
N GLU A 181 -14.44 5.06 -6.02
CA GLU A 181 -13.66 5.56 -4.86
C GLU A 181 -12.34 4.80 -4.68
N ARG A 182 -12.14 3.72 -5.45
CA ARG A 182 -10.97 2.86 -5.33
C ARG A 182 -10.64 2.10 -6.60
N ALA A 183 -9.36 1.75 -6.75
CA ALA A 183 -8.91 0.79 -7.73
C ALA A 183 -7.93 -0.22 -7.13
N VAL A 184 -7.94 -1.44 -7.67
CA VAL A 184 -6.98 -2.47 -7.30
C VAL A 184 -6.15 -2.83 -8.52
N VAL A 185 -4.83 -2.67 -8.43
CA VAL A 185 -3.89 -3.03 -9.50
C VAL A 185 -2.80 -3.94 -8.93
N ASN A 186 -2.93 -5.24 -9.17
CA ASN A 186 -1.95 -6.22 -8.76
C ASN A 186 -0.89 -6.41 -9.84
N LEU A 187 0.37 -6.55 -9.44
CA LEU A 187 1.49 -6.80 -10.33
C LEU A 187 2.16 -8.14 -10.00
N THR A 188 2.44 -8.92 -11.02
CA THR A 188 3.27 -10.11 -10.93
C THR A 188 4.53 -9.88 -11.77
N LEU A 189 5.66 -9.71 -11.11
CA LEU A 189 6.91 -9.29 -11.74
C LEU A 189 7.76 -10.50 -12.11
N ALA A 190 8.15 -10.59 -13.38
CA ALA A 190 9.12 -11.55 -13.88
C ALA A 190 10.53 -10.98 -13.75
N ARG A 191 11.54 -11.81 -13.46
CA ARG A 191 12.94 -11.35 -13.44
C ARG A 191 13.33 -10.79 -14.80
N GLY A 192 14.17 -9.77 -14.79
CA GLY A 192 14.90 -9.31 -15.96
C GLY A 192 15.78 -10.45 -16.49
N GLY A 193 15.96 -10.54 -17.77
CA GLY A 193 16.86 -11.49 -18.43
C GLY A 193 18.28 -10.95 -18.44
#